data_2f44def581066e86a50fa40ac42cdc82
#
_entry.id   2f44def581066e86a50fa40ac42cdc82
#
_cell.length_a   1.000
_cell.length_b   1.000
_cell.length_c   1.000
_cell.angle_alpha   90.00
_cell.angle_beta   90.00
_cell.angle_gamma   90.00
#
_symmetry.space_group_name_H-M   'P 1'
#
loop_
_entity.id
_entity.type
_entity.pdbx_description
1 polymer ?
#
loop_
_entity_poly.entity_id
_entity_poly.type
_entity_poly.pdbx_seq_one_letter_code
_entity_poly.pdbx_strand_id
1 'polypeptide(L)'
;MFSGIVEEYAEVVRLEKEQTNLHLTLKCSFVDELKIDQSIAHNGVCLTVVSIQDGTYTVTAIEETLERSNLGLLKVGDKVNVERSMMMNGRLDGHIVQGHVDQTAECISIQDVDGSRYYTFKYKFDKEMAKRGYMTVDKGSVTVNGVSLTVCNPTDDTFQVAIIPYTYEHTNFQDRKSTRLNSS
;
A
#
# COMPACT_ATOMS: atom_id res chain seq x y z
N MET A 1 -1.43 -6.41 -11.78
CA MET A 1 -1.52 -7.49 -10.77
C MET A 1 -0.23 -7.54 -9.99
N PHE A 2 -0.34 -7.70 -8.68
CA PHE A 2 0.74 -7.68 -7.69
C PHE A 2 0.60 -8.86 -6.75
N SER A 3 1.60 -9.08 -5.91
CA SER A 3 1.61 -10.17 -4.93
C SER A 3 1.46 -9.69 -3.49
N GLY A 4 1.61 -8.40 -3.25
CA GLY A 4 1.70 -7.82 -1.92
C GLY A 4 3.06 -8.04 -1.25
N ILE A 5 4.07 -8.37 -2.04
CA ILE A 5 5.46 -8.44 -1.59
C ILE A 5 6.16 -7.16 -2.02
N VAL A 6 6.32 -6.26 -1.07
CA VAL A 6 6.99 -4.97 -1.28
C VAL A 6 8.46 -5.21 -1.62
N GLU A 7 8.94 -4.62 -2.74
CA GLU A 7 10.35 -4.74 -3.13
C GLU A 7 11.23 -3.78 -2.33
N GLU A 8 10.76 -2.55 -2.14
CA GLU A 8 11.39 -1.53 -1.30
C GLU A 8 10.40 -0.40 -0.99
N TYR A 9 10.83 0.62 -0.28
CA TYR A 9 10.10 1.89 -0.22
C TYR A 9 10.78 2.95 -1.09
N ALA A 10 9.99 3.65 -1.90
CA ALA A 10 10.42 4.82 -2.67
C ALA A 10 10.27 6.10 -1.84
N GLU A 11 11.11 7.09 -2.10
CA GLU A 11 10.99 8.43 -1.51
C GLU A 11 10.20 9.35 -2.45
N VAL A 12 9.23 10.08 -1.92
CA VAL A 12 8.52 11.13 -2.64
C VAL A 12 9.43 12.36 -2.77
N VAL A 13 9.86 12.67 -3.98
CA VAL A 13 10.77 13.82 -4.23
C VAL A 13 10.04 15.05 -4.74
N ARG A 14 8.86 14.89 -5.36
CA ARG A 14 8.03 15.99 -5.85
C ARG A 14 6.57 15.60 -5.90
N LEU A 15 5.69 16.56 -5.62
CA LEU A 15 4.24 16.46 -5.74
C LEU A 15 3.75 17.65 -6.54
N GLU A 16 3.01 17.42 -7.62
CA GLU A 16 2.43 18.48 -8.45
C GLU A 16 0.96 18.22 -8.67
N LYS A 17 0.14 19.20 -8.36
CA LYS A 17 -1.29 19.14 -8.57
C LYS A 17 -1.63 19.73 -9.93
N GLU A 18 -2.31 18.95 -10.78
CA GLU A 18 -2.86 19.40 -12.05
C GLU A 18 -4.37 19.15 -12.05
N GLN A 19 -5.16 20.22 -11.94
CA GLN A 19 -6.61 20.15 -11.76
C GLN A 19 -6.97 19.28 -10.53
N THR A 20 -7.63 18.13 -10.74
CA THR A 20 -7.97 17.16 -9.67
C THR A 20 -6.94 16.04 -9.53
N ASN A 21 -5.98 15.95 -10.47
CA ASN A 21 -4.94 14.93 -10.47
C ASN A 21 -3.76 15.34 -9.57
N LEU A 22 -3.05 14.34 -9.07
CA LEU A 22 -1.78 14.51 -8.36
C LEU A 22 -0.70 13.70 -9.08
N HIS A 23 0.35 14.39 -9.54
CA HIS A 23 1.56 13.77 -10.04
C HIS A 23 2.52 13.55 -8.90
N LEU A 24 2.91 12.29 -8.70
CA LEU A 24 3.90 11.89 -7.69
C LEU A 24 5.20 11.52 -8.41
N THR A 25 6.26 12.25 -8.12
CA THR A 25 7.62 11.90 -8.58
C THR A 25 8.35 11.22 -7.42
N LEU A 26 8.86 10.01 -7.68
CA LEU A 26 9.45 9.14 -6.68
C LEU A 26 10.85 8.70 -7.11
N LYS A 27 11.67 8.37 -6.11
CA LYS A 27 13.00 7.80 -6.28
C LYS A 27 13.08 6.46 -5.59
N CYS A 28 13.60 5.44 -6.29
CA CYS A 28 13.87 4.10 -5.76
C CYS A 28 15.09 3.50 -6.45
N SER A 29 15.55 2.34 -6.01
CA SER A 29 16.78 1.72 -6.54
C SER A 29 16.62 1.18 -7.96
N PHE A 30 15.43 0.75 -8.34
CA PHE A 30 15.15 0.10 -9.64
C PHE A 30 14.59 1.05 -10.72
N VAL A 31 14.75 2.38 -10.59
CA VAL A 31 14.24 3.36 -11.57
C VAL A 31 14.74 3.06 -12.98
N ASP A 32 16.00 2.66 -13.13
CA ASP A 32 16.62 2.37 -14.43
C ASP A 32 16.05 1.11 -15.11
N GLU A 33 15.34 0.26 -14.37
CA GLU A 33 14.67 -0.94 -14.88
C GLU A 33 13.22 -0.68 -15.31
N LEU A 34 12.68 0.51 -15.00
CA LEU A 34 11.29 0.87 -15.29
C LEU A 34 11.10 1.25 -16.76
N LYS A 35 9.85 1.17 -17.20
CA LYS A 35 9.42 1.61 -18.54
C LYS A 35 8.16 2.44 -18.41
N ILE A 36 7.99 3.42 -19.32
CA ILE A 36 6.73 4.14 -19.49
C ILE A 36 5.62 3.11 -19.78
N ASP A 37 4.41 3.37 -19.31
CA ASP A 37 3.23 2.49 -19.34
C ASP A 37 3.31 1.25 -18.42
N GLN A 38 4.40 1.08 -17.66
CA GLN A 38 4.48 0.03 -16.65
C GLN A 38 3.62 0.35 -15.43
N SER A 39 2.95 -0.68 -14.89
CA SER A 39 2.20 -0.57 -13.64
C SER A 39 3.10 -0.87 -12.44
N ILE A 40 3.03 -0.01 -11.43
CA ILE A 40 3.70 -0.17 -10.12
C ILE A 40 2.65 0.07 -9.03
N ALA A 41 2.67 -0.72 -7.97
CA ALA A 41 1.86 -0.48 -6.78
C ALA A 41 2.58 0.50 -5.85
N HIS A 42 1.85 1.53 -5.38
CA HIS A 42 2.31 2.56 -4.45
C HIS A 42 1.43 2.50 -3.20
N ASN A 43 1.97 2.04 -2.07
CA ASN A 43 1.16 1.71 -0.90
C ASN A 43 -0.06 0.83 -1.27
N GLY A 44 0.12 -0.13 -2.19
CA GLY A 44 -0.95 -0.99 -2.69
C GLY A 44 -1.82 -0.40 -3.80
N VAL A 45 -1.61 0.86 -4.19
CA VAL A 45 -2.34 1.51 -5.28
C VAL A 45 -1.61 1.31 -6.60
N CYS A 46 -2.26 0.67 -7.57
CA CYS A 46 -1.73 0.51 -8.94
C CYS A 46 -1.74 1.85 -9.68
N LEU A 47 -0.57 2.34 -10.06
CA LEU A 47 -0.41 3.52 -10.89
C LEU A 47 0.52 3.24 -12.06
N THR A 48 0.31 3.97 -13.16
CA THR A 48 1.11 3.83 -14.38
C THR A 48 2.25 4.83 -14.40
N VAL A 49 3.43 4.39 -14.78
CA VAL A 49 4.61 5.23 -14.99
C VAL A 49 4.38 6.10 -16.24
N VAL A 50 4.39 7.42 -16.05
CA VAL A 50 4.17 8.38 -17.16
C VAL A 50 5.45 9.11 -17.58
N SER A 51 6.46 9.15 -16.73
CA SER A 51 7.76 9.78 -17.03
C SER A 51 8.88 9.13 -16.22
N ILE A 52 10.08 9.09 -16.81
CA ILE A 52 11.32 8.65 -16.15
C ILE A 52 12.39 9.66 -16.51
N GLN A 53 12.97 10.34 -15.53
CA GLN A 53 14.00 11.36 -15.72
C GLN A 53 14.92 11.47 -14.49
N ASP A 54 16.20 11.66 -14.71
CA ASP A 54 17.21 12.00 -13.68
C ASP A 54 17.18 11.07 -12.46
N GLY A 55 17.03 9.75 -12.69
CA GLY A 55 16.99 8.75 -11.62
C GLY A 55 15.70 8.80 -10.77
N THR A 56 14.63 9.38 -11.31
CA THR A 56 13.29 9.41 -10.73
C THR A 56 12.23 8.98 -11.74
N TYR A 57 11.06 8.56 -11.26
CA TYR A 57 9.91 8.29 -12.11
C TYR A 57 8.67 9.02 -11.58
N THR A 58 7.74 9.30 -12.48
CA THR A 58 6.48 9.99 -12.14
C THR A 58 5.29 9.10 -12.48
N VAL A 59 4.32 9.08 -11.57
CA VAL A 59 3.00 8.46 -11.74
C VAL A 59 1.92 9.49 -11.47
N THR A 60 0.69 9.24 -11.98
CA THR A 60 -0.43 10.14 -11.80
C THR A 60 -1.57 9.44 -11.07
N ALA A 61 -2.03 10.01 -9.98
CA ALA A 61 -3.22 9.60 -9.25
C ALA A 61 -4.38 10.54 -9.60
N ILE A 62 -5.51 9.97 -10.03
CA ILE A 62 -6.75 10.70 -10.31
C ILE A 62 -7.53 10.95 -9.00
N GLU A 63 -8.50 11.83 -9.03
CA GLU A 63 -9.31 12.24 -7.87
C GLU A 63 -9.90 11.04 -7.11
N GLU A 64 -10.55 10.10 -7.80
CA GLU A 64 -11.12 8.89 -7.16
C GLU A 64 -10.06 8.08 -6.40
N THR A 65 -8.86 7.96 -6.97
CA THR A 65 -7.75 7.26 -6.31
C THR A 65 -7.29 7.99 -5.03
N LEU A 66 -7.25 9.32 -5.07
CA LEU A 66 -6.86 10.14 -3.93
C LEU A 66 -7.91 10.09 -2.80
N GLU A 67 -9.19 10.03 -3.14
CA GLU A 67 -10.28 9.91 -2.17
C GLU A 67 -10.30 8.55 -1.46
N ARG A 68 -10.00 7.47 -2.18
CA ARG A 68 -10.04 6.09 -1.67
C ARG A 68 -8.76 5.65 -0.97
N SER A 69 -7.66 6.39 -1.14
CA SER A 69 -6.34 5.98 -0.66
C SER A 69 -5.68 7.03 0.22
N ASN A 70 -4.53 6.67 0.79
CA ASN A 70 -3.72 7.61 1.56
C ASN A 70 -2.74 8.44 0.70
N LEU A 71 -2.74 8.27 -0.63
CA LEU A 71 -1.80 8.97 -1.50
C LEU A 71 -1.96 10.50 -1.48
N GLY A 72 -3.19 10.98 -1.29
CA GLY A 72 -3.47 12.41 -1.15
C GLY A 72 -2.93 13.06 0.13
N LEU A 73 -2.46 12.25 1.10
CA LEU A 73 -1.88 12.71 2.36
C LEU A 73 -0.36 12.80 2.32
N LEU A 74 0.28 12.30 1.26
CA LEU A 74 1.73 12.25 1.12
C LEU A 74 2.34 13.64 1.03
N LYS A 75 3.57 13.75 1.52
CA LYS A 75 4.42 14.94 1.47
C LYS A 75 5.77 14.57 0.87
N VAL A 76 6.49 15.56 0.37
CA VAL A 76 7.88 15.39 -0.07
C VAL A 76 8.72 14.87 1.12
N GLY A 77 9.53 13.84 0.88
CA GLY A 77 10.32 13.11 1.86
C GLY A 77 9.61 11.91 2.50
N ASP A 78 8.29 11.71 2.24
CA ASP A 78 7.59 10.52 2.74
C ASP A 78 8.04 9.26 1.98
N LYS A 79 7.95 8.12 2.69
CA LYS A 79 8.26 6.79 2.16
C LYS A 79 7.00 6.09 1.70
N VAL A 80 7.04 5.53 0.50
CA VAL A 80 5.94 4.81 -0.14
C VAL A 80 6.39 3.41 -0.48
N ASN A 81 5.71 2.38 0.01
CA ASN A 81 5.99 1.00 -0.38
C ASN A 81 5.73 0.81 -1.87
N VAL A 82 6.69 0.23 -2.58
CA VAL A 82 6.58 -0.01 -4.02
C VAL A 82 6.79 -1.47 -4.38
N GLU A 83 5.99 -1.94 -5.34
CA GLU A 83 6.06 -3.27 -5.92
C GLU A 83 5.79 -3.16 -7.41
N ARG A 84 6.68 -3.72 -8.25
CA ARG A 84 6.44 -3.85 -9.69
C ARG A 84 5.40 -4.93 -9.97
N SER A 85 4.70 -4.84 -11.08
CA SER A 85 3.74 -5.87 -11.50
C SER A 85 4.40 -7.24 -11.63
N MET A 86 3.67 -8.29 -11.23
CA MET A 86 4.13 -9.68 -11.28
C MET A 86 4.49 -10.11 -12.70
N MET A 87 5.55 -10.88 -12.83
CA MET A 87 5.87 -11.61 -14.06
C MET A 87 5.05 -12.90 -14.14
N MET A 88 4.62 -13.28 -15.35
CA MET A 88 3.81 -14.50 -15.58
C MET A 88 4.49 -15.80 -15.15
N ASN A 89 5.82 -15.83 -15.13
CA ASN A 89 6.63 -16.97 -14.70
C ASN A 89 7.24 -16.78 -13.29
N GLY A 90 6.81 -15.75 -12.57
CA GLY A 90 7.25 -15.47 -11.20
C GLY A 90 6.54 -16.35 -10.17
N ARG A 91 7.09 -16.35 -8.94
CA ARG A 91 6.43 -16.97 -7.78
C ARG A 91 5.38 -16.04 -7.22
N LEU A 92 4.33 -16.60 -6.64
CA LEU A 92 3.33 -15.88 -5.85
C LEU A 92 3.60 -16.16 -4.37
N ASP A 93 4.47 -15.35 -3.75
CA ASP A 93 4.86 -15.52 -2.34
C ASP A 93 3.90 -14.81 -1.36
N GLY A 94 3.01 -13.95 -1.85
CA GLY A 94 1.91 -13.34 -1.11
C GLY A 94 0.54 -13.87 -1.53
N HIS A 95 -0.34 -12.98 -1.98
CA HIS A 95 -1.63 -13.35 -2.58
C HIS A 95 -1.91 -12.49 -3.82
N ILE A 96 -2.97 -12.77 -4.55
CA ILE A 96 -3.31 -12.00 -5.75
C ILE A 96 -3.87 -10.63 -5.34
N VAL A 97 -3.14 -9.56 -5.67
CA VAL A 97 -3.49 -8.18 -5.37
C VAL A 97 -3.72 -7.42 -6.68
N GLN A 98 -4.90 -6.82 -6.83
CA GLN A 98 -5.23 -6.05 -8.03
C GLN A 98 -4.57 -4.68 -8.04
N GLY A 99 -4.36 -4.09 -6.86
CA GLY A 99 -3.88 -2.71 -6.70
C GLY A 99 -5.01 -1.68 -6.70
N HIS A 100 -6.23 -2.12 -6.47
CA HIS A 100 -7.40 -1.27 -6.27
C HIS A 100 -7.74 -1.26 -4.79
N VAL A 101 -7.52 -0.13 -4.14
CA VAL A 101 -7.76 0.03 -2.70
C VAL A 101 -9.25 0.10 -2.42
N ASP A 102 -9.74 -0.72 -1.51
CA ASP A 102 -11.15 -0.72 -1.11
C ASP A 102 -11.46 0.49 -0.23
N GLN A 103 -10.61 0.75 0.77
CA GLN A 103 -10.74 1.88 1.67
C GLN A 103 -9.44 2.13 2.45
N THR A 104 -9.41 3.22 3.20
CA THR A 104 -8.36 3.47 4.19
C THR A 104 -8.78 2.94 5.57
N ALA A 105 -7.81 2.49 6.35
CA ALA A 105 -7.98 2.09 7.74
C ALA A 105 -7.09 2.93 8.66
N GLU A 106 -7.51 3.14 9.89
CA GLU A 106 -6.74 3.84 10.91
C GLU A 106 -6.02 2.84 11.82
N CYS A 107 -4.71 3.02 12.02
CA CYS A 107 -3.97 2.27 13.03
C CYS A 107 -4.30 2.82 14.41
N ILE A 108 -5.07 2.05 15.19
CA ILE A 108 -5.54 2.45 16.53
C ILE A 108 -4.69 1.89 17.68
N SER A 109 -3.88 0.86 17.42
CA SER A 109 -2.98 0.27 18.42
C SER A 109 -1.79 -0.43 17.79
N ILE A 110 -0.65 -0.33 18.44
CA ILE A 110 0.56 -1.09 18.12
C ILE A 110 1.05 -1.73 19.43
N GLN A 111 1.27 -3.05 19.42
CA GLN A 111 1.75 -3.80 20.57
C GLN A 111 2.97 -4.62 20.16
N ASP A 112 4.07 -4.51 20.92
CA ASP A 112 5.24 -5.38 20.76
C ASP A 112 5.02 -6.66 21.57
N VAL A 113 5.03 -7.82 20.91
CA VAL A 113 4.84 -9.14 21.53
C VAL A 113 5.88 -10.11 20.97
N ASP A 114 6.77 -10.58 21.84
CA ASP A 114 7.75 -11.64 21.54
C ASP A 114 8.51 -11.47 20.21
N GLY A 115 8.98 -10.24 19.93
CA GLY A 115 9.77 -9.92 18.74
C GLY A 115 8.94 -9.64 17.47
N SER A 116 7.63 -9.70 17.55
CA SER A 116 6.70 -9.26 16.50
C SER A 116 5.89 -8.06 16.97
N ARG A 117 5.35 -7.29 16.01
CA ARG A 117 4.48 -6.16 16.30
C ARG A 117 3.07 -6.43 15.80
N TYR A 118 2.10 -6.32 16.69
CA TYR A 118 0.69 -6.42 16.36
C TYR A 118 0.12 -5.04 16.13
N TYR A 119 -0.37 -4.80 14.91
CA TYR A 119 -1.06 -3.58 14.51
C TYR A 119 -2.56 -3.85 14.51
N THR A 120 -3.33 -3.01 15.19
CA THR A 120 -4.80 -3.04 15.12
C THR A 120 -5.27 -1.92 14.24
N PHE A 121 -6.00 -2.26 13.19
CA PHE A 121 -6.59 -1.33 12.25
C PHE A 121 -8.09 -1.24 12.43
N LYS A 122 -8.62 -0.01 12.35
CA LYS A 122 -10.03 0.28 12.32
C LYS A 122 -10.41 0.84 10.96
N TYR A 123 -11.48 0.31 10.37
CA TYR A 123 -12.01 0.73 9.09
C TYR A 123 -13.51 1.05 9.18
N LYS A 124 -14.05 1.72 8.15
CA LYS A 124 -15.48 2.03 8.11
C LYS A 124 -16.25 0.77 7.72
N PHE A 125 -16.97 0.20 8.66
CA PHE A 125 -17.85 -0.94 8.38
C PHE A 125 -19.12 -0.49 7.64
N ASP A 126 -19.42 -1.16 6.54
CA ASP A 126 -20.63 -0.99 5.78
C ASP A 126 -21.32 -2.35 5.63
N LYS A 127 -22.52 -2.48 6.20
CA LYS A 127 -23.26 -3.75 6.27
C LYS A 127 -23.67 -4.28 4.89
N GLU A 128 -23.94 -3.40 3.93
CA GLU A 128 -24.31 -3.82 2.57
C GLU A 128 -23.07 -4.25 1.78
N MET A 129 -21.95 -3.59 1.99
CA MET A 129 -20.68 -3.98 1.40
C MET A 129 -20.19 -5.31 2.00
N ALA A 130 -20.34 -5.52 3.31
CA ALA A 130 -19.98 -6.77 3.98
C ALA A 130 -20.73 -7.98 3.40
N LYS A 131 -22.01 -7.83 3.03
CA LYS A 131 -22.78 -8.88 2.34
C LYS A 131 -22.22 -9.24 0.96
N ARG A 132 -21.44 -8.36 0.35
CA ARG A 132 -20.75 -8.57 -0.94
C ARG A 132 -19.33 -9.11 -0.77
N GLY A 133 -18.91 -9.40 0.46
CA GLY A 133 -17.58 -9.93 0.75
C GLY A 133 -16.54 -8.88 1.15
N TYR A 134 -16.88 -7.60 1.23
CA TYR A 134 -15.97 -6.54 1.68
C TYR A 134 -15.88 -6.53 3.20
N MET A 135 -15.24 -7.56 3.73
CA MET A 135 -15.00 -7.73 5.17
C MET A 135 -13.74 -8.56 5.41
N THR A 136 -13.09 -8.34 6.53
CA THR A 136 -11.96 -9.16 6.94
C THR A 136 -12.43 -10.46 7.58
N VAL A 137 -11.73 -11.56 7.27
CA VAL A 137 -12.02 -12.90 7.85
C VAL A 137 -10.75 -13.42 8.55
N ASP A 138 -10.94 -14.15 9.64
CA ASP A 138 -9.83 -14.72 10.39
C ASP A 138 -8.97 -15.63 9.50
N LYS A 139 -7.64 -15.47 9.60
CA LYS A 139 -6.66 -16.15 8.76
C LYS A 139 -6.77 -15.87 7.25
N GLY A 140 -7.62 -14.93 6.85
CA GLY A 140 -7.66 -14.43 5.48
C GLY A 140 -6.42 -13.56 5.17
N SER A 141 -6.22 -13.27 3.90
CA SER A 141 -5.19 -12.32 3.45
C SER A 141 -5.79 -10.93 3.29
N VAL A 142 -5.02 -9.93 3.70
CA VAL A 142 -5.33 -8.51 3.50
C VAL A 142 -4.07 -7.80 3.02
N THR A 143 -4.23 -6.84 2.13
CA THR A 143 -3.12 -5.97 1.73
C THR A 143 -3.22 -4.66 2.49
N VAL A 144 -2.22 -4.34 3.31
CA VAL A 144 -2.13 -3.06 4.03
C VAL A 144 -0.90 -2.30 3.53
N ASN A 145 -1.10 -1.12 2.96
CA ASN A 145 -0.06 -0.32 2.28
C ASN A 145 0.79 -1.14 1.29
N GLY A 146 0.14 -2.05 0.55
CA GLY A 146 0.81 -2.91 -0.43
C GLY A 146 1.47 -4.15 0.16
N VAL A 147 1.45 -4.34 1.48
CA VAL A 147 2.03 -5.51 2.14
C VAL A 147 0.96 -6.59 2.34
N SER A 148 1.19 -7.78 1.81
CA SER A 148 0.36 -8.97 2.03
C SER A 148 0.52 -9.46 3.46
N LEU A 149 -0.56 -9.50 4.23
CA LEU A 149 -0.57 -9.84 5.64
C LEU A 149 -1.72 -10.80 5.96
N THR A 150 -1.57 -11.55 7.03
CA THR A 150 -2.61 -12.44 7.53
C THR A 150 -3.46 -11.71 8.57
N VAL A 151 -4.76 -11.77 8.40
CA VAL A 151 -5.75 -11.21 9.34
C VAL A 151 -5.79 -12.05 10.62
N CYS A 152 -5.72 -11.37 11.76
CA CYS A 152 -5.91 -11.93 13.09
C CYS A 152 -7.01 -11.16 13.82
N ASN A 153 -7.76 -11.85 14.67
CA ASN A 153 -8.76 -11.25 15.57
C ASN A 153 -9.68 -10.21 14.89
N PRO A 154 -10.32 -10.55 13.75
CA PRO A 154 -11.24 -9.62 13.09
C PRO A 154 -12.51 -9.41 13.93
N THR A 155 -13.02 -8.18 13.87
CA THR A 155 -14.37 -7.80 14.31
C THR A 155 -15.13 -7.20 13.14
N ASP A 156 -16.30 -6.63 13.37
CA ASP A 156 -17.07 -5.99 12.30
C ASP A 156 -16.30 -4.79 11.68
N ASP A 157 -15.55 -4.04 12.49
CA ASP A 157 -14.88 -2.79 12.06
C ASP A 157 -13.39 -2.73 12.37
N THR A 158 -12.81 -3.81 12.90
CA THR A 158 -11.36 -3.88 13.19
C THR A 158 -10.76 -5.20 12.78
N PHE A 159 -9.47 -5.20 12.54
CA PHE A 159 -8.64 -6.40 12.40
C PHE A 159 -7.23 -6.15 12.93
N GLN A 160 -6.52 -7.22 13.22
CA GLN A 160 -5.11 -7.17 13.58
C GLN A 160 -4.25 -7.87 12.53
N VAL A 161 -3.01 -7.44 12.44
CA VAL A 161 -1.95 -8.13 11.68
C VAL A 161 -0.68 -8.19 12.51
N ALA A 162 0.06 -9.29 12.39
CA ALA A 162 1.37 -9.44 13.02
C ALA A 162 2.46 -9.10 12.00
N ILE A 163 3.30 -8.12 12.31
CA ILE A 163 4.43 -7.67 11.50
C ILE A 163 5.71 -8.24 12.09
N ILE A 164 6.42 -9.06 11.32
CA ILE A 164 7.74 -9.60 11.70
C ILE A 164 8.82 -8.51 11.53
N PRO A 165 9.99 -8.62 12.22
CA PRO A 165 11.06 -7.62 12.12
C PRO A 165 11.47 -7.30 10.69
N TYR A 166 11.64 -8.31 9.85
CA TYR A 166 12.00 -8.13 8.44
C TYR A 166 11.03 -7.21 7.69
N THR A 167 9.72 -7.48 7.79
CA THR A 167 8.69 -6.65 7.14
C THR A 167 8.69 -5.22 7.69
N TYR A 168 8.88 -5.07 8.99
CA TYR A 168 8.96 -3.76 9.63
C TYR A 168 10.14 -2.94 9.10
N GLU A 169 11.31 -3.55 8.93
CA GLU A 169 12.55 -2.89 8.49
C GLU A 169 12.54 -2.54 6.99
N HIS A 170 11.82 -3.32 6.16
CA HIS A 170 11.84 -3.19 4.71
C HIS A 170 10.60 -2.51 4.12
N THR A 171 9.69 -2.02 4.96
CA THR A 171 8.48 -1.32 4.53
C THR A 171 8.27 -0.03 5.31
N ASN A 172 7.31 0.78 4.87
CA ASN A 172 6.98 2.03 5.56
C ASN A 172 6.19 1.83 6.87
N PHE A 173 6.03 0.60 7.36
CA PHE A 173 5.53 0.33 8.71
C PHE A 173 6.43 0.89 9.82
N GLN A 174 7.69 1.21 9.52
CA GLN A 174 8.59 1.95 10.43
C GLN A 174 8.09 3.38 10.66
N ASP A 175 7.42 3.98 9.70
CA ASP A 175 6.96 5.36 9.81
C ASP A 175 5.67 5.43 10.64
N ARG A 176 5.84 5.65 11.95
CA ARG A 176 4.73 5.77 12.91
C ARG A 176 3.79 6.95 12.64
N LYS A 177 4.10 7.83 11.67
CA LYS A 177 3.30 9.01 11.36
C LYS A 177 2.08 8.69 10.49
N SER A 178 2.04 7.54 9.82
CA SER A 178 0.91 7.15 9.00
C SER A 178 -0.20 6.54 9.86
N THR A 179 -1.19 7.33 10.24
CA THR A 179 -2.40 6.89 10.94
C THR A 179 -3.43 6.27 9.99
N ARG A 180 -3.34 6.55 8.70
CA ARG A 180 -4.23 6.02 7.66
C ARG A 180 -3.46 5.20 6.66
N LEU A 181 -3.82 3.93 6.52
CA LEU A 181 -3.21 2.97 5.64
C LEU A 181 -4.24 2.46 4.64
N ASN A 182 -3.81 2.19 3.41
CA ASN A 182 -4.65 1.58 2.39
C ASN A 182 -4.93 0.13 2.74
N SER A 183 -6.16 -0.34 2.53
CA SER A 183 -6.57 -1.73 2.73
C SER A 183 -7.31 -2.25 1.50
N SER A 184 -6.93 -3.43 1.05
CA SER A 184 -7.58 -4.16 -0.05
C SER A 184 -7.41 -5.67 0.12
#